data_5791cea22db5bc858890358143d6f6fd
#
_entry.id   5791cea22db5bc858890358143d6f6fd
#
_cell.length_a   1.000
_cell.length_b   1.000
_cell.length_c   1.000
_cell.angle_alpha   90.00
_cell.angle_beta   90.00
_cell.angle_gamma   90.00
#
_symmetry.space_group_name_H-M   'P 1'
#
loop_
_entity.id
_entity.type
_entity.pdbx_description
1 polymer ?
#
loop_
_entity_poly.entity_id
_entity_poly.type
_entity_poly.pdbx_seq_one_letter_code
_entity_poly.pdbx_strand_id
1 'polypeptide(L)'
;MDFRNRYLVITIRILLGLIMLASGVSGLLMGKSTQGVPAQMVAFTQVFWASGIFQMVKVTEIVAGFMLLVGIFPALATLFLAPDVVGIVIVNARLMPSFLWIGAVVFVMTAYLGYAYWDRYKSIFSRR
;
A
#
# COMPACT_ATOMS: atom_id res chain seq x y z
N MET A 1 -22.71 16.09 -1.79
CA MET A 1 -21.71 15.54 -2.70
C MET A 1 -21.49 14.06 -2.36
N ASP A 2 -21.55 13.20 -3.36
CA ASP A 2 -21.38 11.78 -3.15
C ASP A 2 -19.90 11.41 -3.34
N PHE A 3 -19.20 11.15 -2.25
CA PHE A 3 -17.79 10.79 -2.29
C PHE A 3 -17.55 9.37 -2.82
N ARG A 4 -18.64 8.61 -3.05
CA ARG A 4 -18.55 7.29 -3.64
C ARG A 4 -18.95 7.29 -5.11
N ASN A 5 -18.75 8.43 -5.79
CA ASN A 5 -18.97 8.53 -7.22
C ASN A 5 -18.17 7.46 -7.95
N ARG A 6 -18.83 6.76 -8.85
CA ARG A 6 -18.23 5.62 -9.57
C ARG A 6 -16.92 6.00 -10.25
N TYR A 7 -16.90 7.16 -10.93
CA TYR A 7 -15.70 7.58 -11.66
C TYR A 7 -14.55 7.93 -10.74
N LEU A 8 -14.85 8.56 -9.61
CA LEU A 8 -13.83 8.90 -8.62
C LEU A 8 -13.25 7.63 -7.99
N VAL A 9 -14.09 6.68 -7.64
CA VAL A 9 -13.63 5.41 -7.07
C VAL A 9 -12.73 4.67 -8.05
N ILE A 10 -13.12 4.59 -9.32
CA ILE A 10 -12.34 3.91 -10.36
C ILE A 10 -10.99 4.63 -10.54
N THR A 11 -10.99 5.95 -10.59
CA THR A 11 -9.75 6.72 -10.76
C THR A 11 -8.79 6.48 -9.60
N ILE A 12 -9.26 6.59 -8.37
CA ILE A 12 -8.41 6.38 -7.19
C ILE A 12 -7.93 4.93 -7.14
N ARG A 13 -8.79 3.96 -7.47
CA ARG A 13 -8.42 2.56 -7.50
C ARG A 13 -7.27 2.30 -8.48
N ILE A 14 -7.36 2.84 -9.68
CA ILE A 14 -6.34 2.64 -10.71
C ILE A 14 -5.04 3.34 -10.28
N LEU A 15 -5.13 4.56 -9.77
CA LEU A 15 -3.93 5.29 -9.33
C LEU A 15 -3.22 4.56 -8.19
N LEU A 16 -3.97 4.12 -7.19
CA LEU A 16 -3.38 3.37 -6.07
C LEU A 16 -2.79 2.05 -6.55
N GLY A 17 -3.48 1.35 -7.44
CA GLY A 17 -2.99 0.11 -8.01
C GLY A 17 -1.66 0.30 -8.75
N LEU A 18 -1.55 1.36 -9.55
CA LEU A 18 -0.30 1.68 -10.25
C LEU A 18 0.83 2.01 -9.26
N ILE A 19 0.53 2.82 -8.25
CA ILE A 19 1.52 3.20 -7.25
C ILE A 19 2.03 1.96 -6.50
N MET A 20 1.13 1.11 -6.06
CA MET A 20 1.52 -0.07 -5.28
C MET A 20 2.23 -1.11 -6.14
N LEU A 21 1.81 -1.28 -7.38
CA LEU A 21 2.49 -2.19 -8.31
C LEU A 21 3.92 -1.70 -8.59
N ALA A 22 4.08 -0.42 -8.86
CA ALA A 22 5.40 0.18 -9.09
C ALA A 22 6.27 0.06 -7.84
N SER A 23 5.72 0.32 -6.66
CA SER A 23 6.43 0.20 -5.39
C SER A 23 6.89 -1.23 -5.15
N GLY A 24 6.01 -2.20 -5.36
CA GLY A 24 6.34 -3.60 -5.15
C GLY A 24 7.44 -4.08 -6.09
N VAL A 25 7.30 -3.80 -7.38
CA VAL A 25 8.28 -4.22 -8.39
C VAL A 25 9.62 -3.54 -8.14
N SER A 26 9.64 -2.22 -7.97
CA SER A 26 10.89 -1.49 -7.74
C SER A 26 11.56 -1.91 -6.44
N GLY A 27 10.78 -2.19 -5.41
CA GLY A 27 11.32 -2.66 -4.13
C GLY A 27 12.02 -4.01 -4.26
N LEU A 28 11.44 -4.95 -5.03
CA LEU A 28 12.09 -6.24 -5.25
C LEU A 28 13.35 -6.11 -6.10
N LEU A 29 13.33 -5.22 -7.09
CA LEU A 29 14.49 -5.04 -7.98
C LEU A 29 15.61 -4.26 -7.32
N MET A 30 15.29 -3.26 -6.49
CA MET A 30 16.25 -2.32 -5.94
C MET A 30 16.29 -2.28 -4.42
N GLY A 31 15.66 -3.25 -3.75
CA GLY A 31 15.54 -3.25 -2.30
C GLY A 31 16.88 -3.32 -1.56
N LYS A 32 17.91 -3.85 -2.20
CA LYS A 32 19.25 -3.92 -1.60
C LYS A 32 20.12 -2.70 -1.91
N SER A 33 19.63 -1.76 -2.72
CA SER A 33 20.38 -0.56 -3.04
C SER A 33 20.54 0.31 -1.80
N THR A 34 21.78 0.76 -1.55
CA THR A 34 22.09 1.65 -0.43
C THR A 34 22.34 3.08 -0.87
N GLN A 35 22.34 3.33 -2.17
CA GLN A 35 22.66 4.63 -2.73
C GLN A 35 21.59 5.65 -2.37
N GLY A 36 22.00 6.74 -1.72
CA GLY A 36 21.09 7.82 -1.35
C GLY A 36 20.12 7.47 -0.22
N VAL A 37 20.36 6.37 0.50
CA VAL A 37 19.47 5.88 1.54
C VAL A 37 20.07 6.14 2.92
N PRO A 38 19.30 6.69 3.89
CA PRO A 38 19.80 6.87 5.26
C PRO A 38 20.25 5.55 5.88
N ALA A 39 21.29 5.63 6.73
CA ALA A 39 21.88 4.42 7.34
C ALA A 39 20.87 3.59 8.12
N GLN A 40 19.95 4.25 8.84
CA GLN A 40 18.90 3.55 9.60
C GLN A 40 17.98 2.77 8.68
N MET A 41 17.64 3.34 7.53
CA MET A 41 16.78 2.67 6.56
C MET A 41 17.50 1.51 5.90
N VAL A 42 18.81 1.64 5.64
CA VAL A 42 19.62 0.55 5.11
C VAL A 42 19.61 -0.65 6.07
N ALA A 43 19.84 -0.39 7.36
CA ALA A 43 19.84 -1.44 8.38
C ALA A 43 18.48 -2.12 8.47
N PHE A 44 17.40 -1.34 8.47
CA PHE A 44 16.03 -1.86 8.53
C PHE A 44 15.74 -2.76 7.32
N THR A 45 16.08 -2.29 6.12
CA THR A 45 15.85 -3.04 4.88
C THR A 45 16.65 -4.34 4.86
N GLN A 46 17.89 -4.32 5.33
CA GLN A 46 18.72 -5.52 5.37
C GLN A 46 18.11 -6.60 6.26
N VAL A 47 17.63 -6.22 7.43
CA VAL A 47 16.97 -7.17 8.34
C VAL A 47 15.69 -7.72 7.71
N PHE A 48 14.88 -6.87 7.13
CA PHE A 48 13.64 -7.29 6.48
C PHE A 48 13.92 -8.21 5.29
N TRP A 49 14.94 -7.88 4.50
CA TRP A 49 15.30 -8.71 3.34
C TRP A 49 15.77 -10.09 3.77
N ALA A 50 16.64 -10.15 4.77
CA ALA A 50 17.20 -11.40 5.25
C ALA A 50 16.12 -12.31 5.87
N SER A 51 15.12 -11.73 6.52
CA SER A 51 14.03 -12.50 7.15
C SER A 51 12.96 -12.96 6.16
N GLY A 52 12.95 -12.41 4.94
CA GLY A 52 11.91 -12.69 3.96
C GLY A 52 10.67 -11.83 4.10
N ILE A 53 10.57 -11.03 5.15
CA ILE A 53 9.39 -10.16 5.38
C ILE A 53 9.29 -9.10 4.29
N PHE A 54 10.42 -8.52 3.88
CA PHE A 54 10.44 -7.48 2.85
C PHE A 54 9.87 -8.02 1.53
N GLN A 55 10.32 -9.21 1.12
CA GLN A 55 9.84 -9.83 -0.11
C GLN A 55 8.34 -10.15 -0.02
N MET A 56 7.88 -10.64 1.12
CA MET A 56 6.46 -10.93 1.33
C MET A 56 5.61 -9.66 1.18
N VAL A 57 6.05 -8.57 1.79
CA VAL A 57 5.34 -7.29 1.70
C VAL A 57 5.31 -6.81 0.25
N LYS A 58 6.42 -6.89 -0.47
CA LYS A 58 6.48 -6.42 -1.86
C LYS A 58 5.64 -7.30 -2.78
N VAL A 59 5.62 -8.59 -2.59
CA VAL A 59 4.74 -9.48 -3.35
C VAL A 59 3.27 -9.15 -3.08
N THR A 60 2.92 -8.89 -1.82
CA THR A 60 1.56 -8.47 -1.48
C THR A 60 1.19 -7.16 -2.18
N GLU A 61 2.10 -6.19 -2.22
CA GLU A 61 1.87 -4.93 -2.93
C GLU A 61 1.65 -5.17 -4.44
N ILE A 62 2.45 -6.05 -5.05
CA ILE A 62 2.32 -6.35 -6.48
C ILE A 62 0.96 -7.01 -6.75
N VAL A 63 0.59 -8.01 -5.98
CA VAL A 63 -0.66 -8.74 -6.17
C VAL A 63 -1.86 -7.82 -5.95
N ALA A 64 -1.87 -7.10 -4.84
CA ALA A 64 -2.97 -6.20 -4.51
C ALA A 64 -3.04 -5.03 -5.48
N GLY A 65 -1.90 -4.48 -5.88
CA GLY A 65 -1.84 -3.40 -6.87
C GLY A 65 -2.39 -3.84 -8.22
N PHE A 66 -2.04 -5.03 -8.66
CA PHE A 66 -2.57 -5.61 -9.90
C PHE A 66 -4.08 -5.81 -9.80
N MET A 67 -4.57 -6.35 -8.68
CA MET A 67 -6.00 -6.55 -8.47
C MET A 67 -6.78 -5.23 -8.52
N LEU A 68 -6.22 -4.18 -7.92
CA LEU A 68 -6.83 -2.86 -7.97
C LEU A 68 -6.82 -2.29 -9.39
N LEU A 69 -5.72 -2.49 -10.10
CA LEU A 69 -5.57 -1.95 -11.45
C LEU A 69 -6.60 -2.54 -12.42
N VAL A 70 -6.78 -3.85 -12.38
CA VAL A 70 -7.72 -4.54 -13.27
C VAL A 70 -9.13 -4.64 -12.69
N GLY A 71 -9.33 -4.33 -11.42
CA GLY A 71 -10.63 -4.34 -10.79
C GLY A 71 -11.13 -5.71 -10.34
N ILE A 72 -10.21 -6.64 -10.08
CA ILE A 72 -10.54 -7.98 -9.55
C ILE A 72 -10.53 -7.90 -8.02
N PHE A 73 -11.68 -8.19 -7.39
CA PHE A 73 -11.84 -8.18 -5.92
C PHE A 73 -11.22 -6.92 -5.27
N PRO A 74 -11.60 -5.70 -5.72
CA PRO A 74 -10.93 -4.50 -5.23
C PRO A 74 -11.10 -4.28 -3.73
N ALA A 75 -12.21 -4.69 -3.15
CA ALA A 75 -12.42 -4.57 -1.71
C ALA A 75 -11.45 -5.46 -0.93
N LEU A 76 -11.22 -6.68 -1.40
CA LEU A 76 -10.26 -7.60 -0.78
C LEU A 76 -8.83 -7.07 -0.90
N ALA A 77 -8.48 -6.55 -2.08
CA ALA A 77 -7.15 -5.97 -2.30
C ALA A 77 -6.90 -4.80 -1.36
N THR A 78 -7.88 -3.91 -1.19
CA THR A 78 -7.78 -2.78 -0.28
C THR A 78 -7.59 -3.25 1.16
N LEU A 79 -8.28 -4.30 1.55
CA LEU A 79 -8.15 -4.87 2.89
C LEU A 79 -6.72 -5.39 3.13
N PHE A 80 -6.13 -6.06 2.16
CA PHE A 80 -4.75 -6.53 2.27
C PHE A 80 -3.74 -5.38 2.32
N LEU A 81 -4.04 -4.27 1.64
CA LEU A 81 -3.14 -3.12 1.63
C LEU A 81 -3.17 -2.31 2.93
N ALA A 82 -4.26 -2.38 3.69
CA ALA A 82 -4.43 -1.52 4.86
C ALA A 82 -3.27 -1.65 5.87
N PRO A 83 -2.85 -2.85 6.30
CA PRO A 83 -1.72 -2.97 7.22
C PRO A 83 -0.40 -2.50 6.60
N ASP A 84 -0.20 -2.79 5.32
CA ASP A 84 1.00 -2.40 4.60
C ASP A 84 1.12 -0.88 4.53
N VAL A 85 0.02 -0.19 4.22
CA VAL A 85 0.00 1.28 4.13
C VAL A 85 0.29 1.91 5.49
N VAL A 86 -0.26 1.37 6.55
CA VAL A 86 0.05 1.84 7.91
C VAL A 86 1.56 1.69 8.18
N GLY A 87 2.13 0.56 7.78
CA GLY A 87 3.57 0.34 7.91
C GLY A 87 4.40 1.33 7.12
N ILE A 88 3.97 1.65 5.89
CA ILE A 88 4.64 2.65 5.05
C ILE A 88 4.66 4.01 5.75
N VAL A 89 3.54 4.45 6.31
CA VAL A 89 3.46 5.73 7.01
C VAL A 89 4.40 5.75 8.21
N ILE A 90 4.43 4.69 9.00
CA ILE A 90 5.29 4.60 10.18
C ILE A 90 6.76 4.65 9.77
N VAL A 91 7.15 3.85 8.77
CA VAL A 91 8.54 3.82 8.29
C VAL A 91 8.96 5.19 7.77
N ASN A 92 8.11 5.82 6.96
CA ASN A 92 8.44 7.15 6.43
C ASN A 92 8.56 8.19 7.53
N ALA A 93 7.65 8.15 8.52
CA ALA A 93 7.70 9.11 9.63
C ALA A 93 8.95 8.95 10.49
N ARG A 94 9.44 7.73 10.67
CA ARG A 94 10.54 7.43 11.60
C ARG A 94 11.90 7.40 10.92
N LEU A 95 11.97 6.85 9.70
CA LEU A 95 13.25 6.57 9.04
C LEU A 95 13.50 7.45 7.83
N MET A 96 12.46 7.89 7.14
CA MET A 96 12.59 8.71 5.93
C MET A 96 11.54 9.83 5.90
N PRO A 97 11.64 10.83 6.81
CA PRO A 97 10.61 11.87 6.91
C PRO A 97 10.40 12.65 5.61
N SER A 98 11.42 12.77 4.76
CA SER A 98 11.29 13.47 3.49
C SER A 98 10.31 12.79 2.53
N PHE A 99 10.00 11.51 2.74
CA PHE A 99 9.04 10.76 1.93
C PHE A 99 7.69 10.57 2.62
N LEU A 100 7.49 11.21 3.77
CA LEU A 100 6.24 11.08 4.52
C LEU A 100 5.03 11.49 3.69
N TRP A 101 5.18 12.49 2.81
CA TRP A 101 4.07 12.95 1.97
C TRP A 101 3.57 11.82 1.05
N ILE A 102 4.47 10.96 0.56
CA ILE A 102 4.08 9.81 -0.27
C ILE A 102 3.25 8.83 0.54
N GLY A 103 3.71 8.52 1.75
CA GLY A 103 2.95 7.66 2.66
C GLY A 103 1.59 8.23 3.00
N ALA A 104 1.52 9.54 3.22
CA ALA A 104 0.26 10.21 3.52
C ALA A 104 -0.72 10.11 2.34
N VAL A 105 -0.23 10.33 1.12
CA VAL A 105 -1.07 10.22 -0.09
C VAL A 105 -1.62 8.81 -0.23
N VAL A 106 -0.77 7.80 -0.10
CA VAL A 106 -1.17 6.40 -0.23
C VAL A 106 -2.16 6.02 0.88
N PHE A 107 -1.92 6.50 2.10
CA PHE A 107 -2.82 6.27 3.23
C PHE A 107 -4.21 6.85 2.96
N VAL A 108 -4.27 8.10 2.49
CA VAL A 108 -5.55 8.76 2.19
C VAL A 108 -6.29 8.00 1.08
N MET A 109 -5.58 7.60 0.02
CA MET A 109 -6.19 6.86 -1.08
C MET A 109 -6.74 5.51 -0.60
N THR A 110 -5.98 4.80 0.23
CA THR A 110 -6.41 3.51 0.79
C THR A 110 -7.61 3.68 1.71
N ALA A 111 -7.60 4.70 2.56
CA ALA A 111 -8.72 5.02 3.45
C ALA A 111 -9.97 5.37 2.65
N TYR A 112 -9.81 6.14 1.56
CA TYR A 112 -10.91 6.48 0.69
C TYR A 112 -11.55 5.23 0.05
N LEU A 113 -10.73 4.32 -0.45
CA LEU A 113 -11.25 3.07 -1.02
C LEU A 113 -11.90 2.20 0.05
N GLY A 114 -11.36 2.17 1.26
CA GLY A 114 -12.00 1.49 2.37
C GLY A 114 -13.39 2.04 2.67
N TYR A 115 -13.52 3.36 2.63
CA TYR A 115 -14.82 4.01 2.76
C TYR A 115 -15.75 3.66 1.61
N ALA A 116 -15.25 3.71 0.37
CA ALA A 116 -16.05 3.43 -0.81
C ALA A 116 -16.57 2.00 -0.83
N TYR A 117 -15.79 1.06 -0.31
CA TYR A 117 -16.16 -0.35 -0.26
C TYR A 117 -16.70 -0.78 1.11
N TRP A 118 -17.06 0.16 1.96
CA TRP A 118 -17.50 -0.13 3.33
C TRP A 118 -18.62 -1.16 3.38
N ASP A 119 -19.57 -1.06 2.46
CA ASP A 119 -20.70 -1.99 2.43
C ASP A 119 -20.27 -3.46 2.28
N ARG A 120 -19.11 -3.68 1.67
CA ARG A 120 -18.56 -5.03 1.50
C ARG A 120 -17.86 -5.54 2.74
N TYR A 121 -17.45 -4.62 3.64
CA TYR A 121 -16.74 -4.98 4.86
C TYR A 121 -17.66 -5.13 6.06
N LYS A 122 -18.87 -4.60 6.00
CA LYS A 122 -19.80 -4.60 7.14
C LYS A 122 -20.03 -5.98 7.71
N SER A 123 -20.21 -6.98 6.86
CA SER A 123 -20.50 -8.35 7.29
C SER A 123 -19.32 -8.96 8.05
N ILE A 124 -18.09 -8.52 7.76
CA ILE A 124 -16.89 -9.01 8.45
C ILE A 124 -16.88 -8.54 9.90
N PHE A 125 -17.34 -7.32 10.13
CA PHE A 125 -17.37 -6.72 11.47
C PHE A 125 -18.67 -7.01 12.22
N SER A 126 -19.61 -7.72 11.61
CA SER A 126 -20.83 -8.15 12.24
C SER A 126 -20.55 -9.31 13.20
N ARG A 127 -21.31 -9.34 14.32
CA ARG A 127 -21.19 -10.44 15.28
C ARG A 127 -21.87 -11.71 14.82
N ARG A 128 -22.56 -11.66 13.73
CA ARG A 128 -23.29 -12.81 13.18
C ARG A 128 -22.63 -13.33 11.91
#